data_194947b0f834a0180f9332a7b762e659
#
_entry.id   194947b0f834a0180f9332a7b762e659
#
_cell.length_a   1.000
_cell.length_b   1.000
_cell.length_c   1.000
_cell.angle_alpha   90.00
_cell.angle_beta   90.00
_cell.angle_gamma   90.00
#
_symmetry.space_group_name_H-M   'P 1'
#
loop_
_entity.id
_entity.type
_entity.pdbx_description
1 polymer ?
#
loop_
_entity_poly.entity_id
_entity_poly.type
_entity_poly.pdbx_seq_one_letter_code
_entity_poly.pdbx_strand_id
1 'polypeptide(L)'
;MRRIAFFPGSFDPITKGHEDIVRRALPMFDKIIVAIGVNSSKNEMFHLEQRQNWIEKTFSDCPSVEVINYKGLTIDACKKHQAKFILRGLRNSNDYEYEKSIAMMNQAMEPSIETIYLNTHPEWAAISSTIVRDIIKNKGNAQPFLASGVQL
;
A
#
# COMPACT_ATOMS: atom_id res chain seq x y z
N MET A 1 -7.80 -17.85 14.94
CA MET A 1 -8.11 -16.51 14.37
C MET A 1 -7.29 -16.32 13.10
N ARG A 2 -7.96 -15.90 12.04
CA ARG A 2 -7.29 -15.61 10.77
C ARG A 2 -6.58 -14.25 10.83
N ARG A 3 -5.30 -14.23 10.49
CA ARG A 3 -4.48 -13.00 10.52
C ARG A 3 -4.58 -12.30 9.16
N ILE A 4 -5.47 -11.32 9.07
CA ILE A 4 -5.69 -10.54 7.85
C ILE A 4 -5.07 -9.16 8.04
N ALA A 5 -4.15 -8.79 7.14
CA ALA A 5 -3.55 -7.46 7.10
C ALA A 5 -4.17 -6.63 5.97
N PHE A 6 -4.38 -5.35 6.25
CA PHE A 6 -4.89 -4.37 5.31
C PHE A 6 -3.76 -3.42 4.96
N PHE A 7 -3.38 -3.34 3.70
CA PHE A 7 -2.29 -2.49 3.22
C PHE A 7 -2.88 -1.36 2.38
N PRO A 8 -3.19 -0.21 2.99
CA PRO A 8 -3.83 0.91 2.30
C PRO A 8 -2.80 1.79 1.59
N GLY A 9 -3.22 2.39 0.48
CA GLY A 9 -2.43 3.40 -0.24
C GLY A 9 -3.16 3.91 -1.45
N SER A 10 -2.60 4.94 -2.09
CA SER A 10 -3.09 5.43 -3.39
C SER A 10 -2.58 4.57 -4.54
N PHE A 11 -1.38 4.02 -4.41
CA PHE A 11 -0.73 3.18 -5.44
C PHE A 11 -0.80 3.82 -6.83
N ASP A 12 -0.25 5.00 -6.96
CA ASP A 12 -0.35 5.84 -8.17
C ASP A 12 1.02 6.22 -8.74
N PRO A 13 1.77 5.25 -9.27
CA PRO A 13 1.52 3.83 -9.36
C PRO A 13 2.10 3.04 -8.17
N ILE A 14 1.81 1.75 -8.13
CA ILE A 14 2.50 0.81 -7.22
C ILE A 14 3.96 0.69 -7.62
N THR A 15 4.85 0.71 -6.61
CA THR A 15 6.30 0.70 -6.80
C THR A 15 6.94 -0.59 -6.32
N LYS A 16 8.23 -0.76 -6.60
CA LYS A 16 9.03 -1.88 -6.05
C LYS A 16 9.04 -1.88 -4.52
N GLY A 17 9.04 -0.71 -3.90
CA GLY A 17 8.96 -0.61 -2.45
C GLY A 17 7.66 -1.18 -1.89
N HIS A 18 6.53 -0.87 -2.51
CA HIS A 18 5.24 -1.45 -2.12
C HIS A 18 5.21 -2.97 -2.32
N GLU A 19 5.67 -3.43 -3.46
CA GLU A 19 5.72 -4.87 -3.77
C GLU A 19 6.58 -5.63 -2.76
N ASP A 20 7.74 -5.10 -2.42
CA ASP A 20 8.67 -5.70 -1.46
C ASP A 20 8.02 -5.85 -0.07
N ILE A 21 7.36 -4.81 0.42
CA ILE A 21 6.66 -4.84 1.71
C ILE A 21 5.62 -5.97 1.74
N VAL A 22 4.77 -6.06 0.72
CA VAL A 22 3.73 -7.09 0.66
C VAL A 22 4.36 -8.48 0.62
N ARG A 23 5.35 -8.72 -0.25
CA ARG A 23 5.97 -10.03 -0.39
C ARG A 23 6.67 -10.47 0.90
N ARG A 24 7.34 -9.55 1.59
CA ARG A 24 7.99 -9.86 2.87
C ARG A 24 7.00 -10.08 4.01
N ALA A 25 5.81 -9.50 3.93
CA ALA A 25 4.75 -9.67 4.93
C ALA A 25 3.96 -10.97 4.74
N LEU A 26 3.95 -11.57 3.55
CA LEU A 26 3.17 -12.77 3.26
C LEU A 26 3.34 -13.91 4.29
N PRO A 27 4.56 -14.24 4.74
CA PRO A 27 4.72 -15.31 5.74
C PRO A 27 4.10 -15.01 7.11
N MET A 28 3.81 -13.74 7.41
CA MET A 28 3.29 -13.32 8.70
C MET A 28 1.77 -13.35 8.78
N PHE A 29 1.08 -13.32 7.64
CA PHE A 29 -0.37 -13.20 7.56
C PHE A 29 -0.99 -14.31 6.72
N ASP A 30 -2.22 -14.67 7.06
CA ASP A 30 -2.99 -15.64 6.27
C ASP A 30 -3.55 -15.01 5.00
N LYS A 31 -3.74 -13.68 5.03
CA LYS A 31 -4.23 -12.90 3.89
C LYS A 31 -3.72 -11.46 4.00
N ILE A 32 -3.36 -10.87 2.86
CA ILE A 32 -3.06 -9.44 2.76
C ILE A 32 -4.03 -8.83 1.76
N ILE A 33 -4.71 -7.77 2.17
CA ILE A 33 -5.61 -6.99 1.33
C ILE A 33 -4.86 -5.72 0.92
N VAL A 34 -4.48 -5.63 -0.35
CA VAL A 34 -3.92 -4.40 -0.92
C VAL A 34 -5.09 -3.52 -1.31
N ALA A 35 -5.25 -2.39 -0.64
CA ALA A 35 -6.46 -1.60 -0.70
C ALA A 35 -6.19 -0.19 -1.23
N ILE A 36 -6.76 0.13 -2.38
CA ILE A 36 -6.63 1.45 -2.98
C ILE A 36 -7.65 2.39 -2.36
N GLY A 37 -7.17 3.38 -1.62
CA GLY A 37 -8.02 4.44 -1.08
C GLY A 37 -8.46 5.39 -2.20
N VAL A 38 -9.76 5.51 -2.40
CA VAL A 38 -10.35 6.41 -3.40
C VAL A 38 -10.69 7.73 -2.72
N ASN A 39 -10.00 8.80 -3.14
CA ASN A 39 -10.26 10.14 -2.63
C ASN A 39 -10.59 11.06 -3.81
N SER A 40 -11.84 11.53 -3.88
CA SER A 40 -12.33 12.39 -4.95
C SER A 40 -11.65 13.76 -5.01
N SER A 41 -10.97 14.20 -3.94
CA SER A 41 -10.25 15.47 -3.91
C SER A 41 -8.80 15.38 -4.42
N LYS A 42 -8.27 14.18 -4.68
CA LYS A 42 -6.92 13.97 -5.22
C LYS A 42 -6.94 13.92 -6.75
N ASN A 43 -6.02 14.67 -7.37
CA ASN A 43 -5.68 14.51 -8.77
C ASN A 43 -4.72 13.33 -8.94
N GLU A 44 -5.23 12.18 -9.26
CA GLU A 44 -4.44 10.98 -9.49
C GLU A 44 -3.95 10.93 -10.94
N MET A 45 -2.72 10.45 -11.13
CA MET A 45 -2.12 10.35 -12.46
C MET A 45 -2.77 9.23 -13.27
N PHE A 46 -3.06 8.10 -12.65
CA PHE A 46 -3.60 6.92 -13.31
C PHE A 46 -5.01 6.63 -12.81
N HIS A 47 -5.89 6.19 -13.73
CA HIS A 47 -7.25 5.80 -13.38
C HIS A 47 -7.26 4.63 -12.40
N LEU A 48 -8.29 4.59 -11.54
CA LEU A 48 -8.46 3.56 -10.53
C LEU A 48 -8.39 2.14 -11.12
N GLU A 49 -9.11 1.90 -12.22
CA GLU A 49 -9.13 0.60 -12.88
C GLU A 49 -7.74 0.15 -13.34
N GLN A 50 -6.95 1.08 -13.88
CA GLN A 50 -5.59 0.80 -14.31
C GLN A 50 -4.67 0.47 -13.12
N ARG A 51 -4.76 1.23 -12.05
CA ARG A 51 -3.99 0.99 -10.83
C ARG A 51 -4.33 -0.36 -10.22
N GLN A 52 -5.61 -0.68 -10.13
CA GLN A 52 -6.08 -1.97 -9.61
C GLN A 52 -5.56 -3.13 -10.47
N ASN A 53 -5.65 -3.02 -11.77
CA ASN A 53 -5.16 -4.04 -12.70
C ASN A 53 -3.64 -4.28 -12.53
N TRP A 54 -2.86 -3.23 -12.38
CA TRP A 54 -1.41 -3.35 -12.14
C TRP A 54 -1.09 -4.08 -10.84
N ILE A 55 -1.84 -3.78 -9.77
CA ILE A 55 -1.64 -4.45 -8.49
C ILE A 55 -2.03 -5.94 -8.60
N GLU A 56 -3.14 -6.24 -9.25
CA GLU A 56 -3.58 -7.62 -9.49
C GLU A 56 -2.54 -8.41 -10.28
N LYS A 57 -1.97 -7.82 -11.32
CA LYS A 57 -0.89 -8.43 -12.10
C LYS A 57 0.37 -8.62 -11.27
N THR A 58 0.74 -7.64 -10.47
CA THR A 58 1.94 -7.71 -9.61
C THR A 58 1.88 -8.91 -8.67
N PHE A 59 0.70 -9.22 -8.12
CA PHE A 59 0.52 -10.29 -7.14
C PHE A 59 -0.23 -11.50 -7.70
N SER A 60 -0.26 -11.67 -9.02
CA SER A 60 -0.95 -12.81 -9.65
C SER A 60 -0.41 -14.18 -9.21
N ASP A 61 0.84 -14.23 -8.74
CA ASP A 61 1.49 -15.42 -8.19
C ASP A 61 1.22 -15.63 -6.68
N CYS A 62 0.46 -14.73 -6.04
CA CYS A 62 0.22 -14.74 -4.60
C CYS A 62 -1.27 -14.94 -4.28
N PRO A 63 -1.74 -16.20 -4.11
CA PRO A 63 -3.18 -16.47 -3.88
C PRO A 63 -3.74 -15.84 -2.61
N SER A 64 -2.89 -15.55 -1.61
CA SER A 64 -3.30 -14.92 -0.36
C SER A 64 -3.35 -13.39 -0.41
N VAL A 65 -3.07 -12.79 -1.57
CA VAL A 65 -3.24 -11.35 -1.78
C VAL A 65 -4.58 -11.09 -2.47
N GLU A 66 -5.36 -10.20 -1.87
CA GLU A 66 -6.60 -9.69 -2.46
C GLU A 66 -6.43 -8.20 -2.75
N VAL A 67 -6.95 -7.73 -3.87
CA VAL A 67 -6.89 -6.32 -4.27
C VAL A 67 -8.30 -5.74 -4.26
N ILE A 68 -8.47 -4.64 -3.54
CA ILE A 68 -9.74 -3.93 -3.44
C ILE A 68 -9.54 -2.43 -3.59
N ASN A 69 -10.61 -1.70 -3.77
CA ASN A 69 -10.65 -0.26 -3.55
C ASN A 69 -11.69 0.07 -2.48
N TYR A 70 -11.54 1.20 -1.80
CA TYR A 70 -12.45 1.61 -0.75
C TYR A 70 -12.54 3.13 -0.67
N LYS A 71 -13.64 3.62 -0.12
CA LYS A 71 -13.88 5.03 0.21
C LYS A 71 -14.08 5.17 1.70
N GLY A 72 -13.81 6.36 2.22
CA GLY A 72 -14.01 6.66 3.63
C GLY A 72 -12.85 6.23 4.52
N LEU A 73 -13.16 5.98 5.79
CA LEU A 73 -12.14 5.68 6.79
C LEU A 73 -11.53 4.29 6.59
N THR A 74 -10.21 4.23 6.67
CA THR A 74 -9.45 2.97 6.61
C THR A 74 -9.95 1.97 7.68
N ILE A 75 -10.25 2.46 8.88
CA ILE A 75 -10.75 1.62 9.97
C ILE A 75 -12.07 0.93 9.60
N ASP A 76 -12.99 1.65 8.97
CA ASP A 76 -14.28 1.07 8.55
C ASP A 76 -14.07 -0.01 7.47
N ALA A 77 -13.15 0.24 6.54
CA ALA A 77 -12.79 -0.76 5.54
C ALA A 77 -12.14 -2.00 6.18
N CYS A 78 -11.27 -1.81 7.17
CA CYS A 78 -10.69 -2.92 7.93
C CYS A 78 -11.77 -3.77 8.60
N LYS A 79 -12.73 -3.14 9.25
CA LYS A 79 -13.85 -3.83 9.92
C LYS A 79 -14.68 -4.62 8.92
N LYS A 80 -15.02 -4.00 7.81
CA LYS A 80 -15.81 -4.63 6.73
C LYS A 80 -15.13 -5.90 6.20
N HIS A 81 -13.80 -5.88 6.09
CA HIS A 81 -13.01 -6.99 5.57
C HIS A 81 -12.41 -7.86 6.66
N GLN A 82 -12.79 -7.67 7.92
CA GLN A 82 -12.31 -8.45 9.07
C GLN A 82 -10.79 -8.40 9.26
N ALA A 83 -10.15 -7.34 8.79
CA ALA A 83 -8.72 -7.12 8.99
C ALA A 83 -8.45 -6.58 10.39
N LYS A 84 -7.55 -7.24 11.11
CA LYS A 84 -7.14 -6.85 12.46
C LYS A 84 -5.80 -6.12 12.47
N PHE A 85 -5.14 -6.02 11.34
CA PHE A 85 -3.83 -5.40 11.21
C PHE A 85 -3.83 -4.44 10.03
N ILE A 86 -3.25 -3.25 10.24
CA ILE A 86 -2.92 -2.32 9.15
C ILE A 86 -1.43 -2.44 8.92
N LEU A 87 -1.03 -2.81 7.72
CA LEU A 87 0.38 -2.94 7.33
C LEU A 87 0.85 -1.63 6.69
N ARG A 88 1.98 -1.13 7.13
CA ARG A 88 2.62 0.06 6.56
C ARG A 88 4.12 -0.15 6.40
N GLY A 89 4.71 0.43 5.37
CA GLY A 89 6.16 0.46 5.16
C GLY A 89 6.76 1.77 5.68
N LEU A 90 7.96 1.70 6.24
CA LEU A 90 8.71 2.87 6.69
C LEU A 90 10.02 2.98 5.93
N ARG A 91 10.29 4.12 5.32
CA ARG A 91 11.53 4.41 4.60
C ARG A 91 12.54 5.15 5.45
N ASN A 92 12.05 6.01 6.36
CA ASN A 92 12.88 6.87 7.22
C ASN A 92 12.12 7.29 8.47
N SER A 93 12.80 8.02 9.36
CA SER A 93 12.20 8.47 10.62
C SER A 93 11.06 9.48 10.43
N ASN A 94 11.10 10.29 9.37
CA ASN A 94 10.02 11.23 9.07
C ASN A 94 8.73 10.50 8.70
N ASP A 95 8.82 9.40 7.95
CA ASP A 95 7.68 8.52 7.68
C ASP A 95 7.06 8.03 8.99
N TYR A 96 7.88 7.59 9.94
CA TYR A 96 7.42 7.09 11.22
C TYR A 96 6.64 8.15 12.01
N GLU A 97 7.13 9.37 12.11
CA GLU A 97 6.45 10.44 12.84
C GLU A 97 5.06 10.72 12.26
N TYR A 98 4.94 10.76 10.95
CA TYR A 98 3.66 10.93 10.27
C TYR A 98 2.73 9.73 10.49
N GLU A 99 3.22 8.52 10.24
CA GLU A 99 2.46 7.27 10.36
C GLU A 99 2.02 7.00 11.80
N LYS A 100 2.86 7.32 12.79
CA LYS A 100 2.56 7.15 14.20
C LYS A 100 1.30 7.91 14.61
N SER A 101 1.17 9.18 14.20
CA SER A 101 -0.01 9.98 14.51
C SER A 101 -1.28 9.37 13.96
N ILE A 102 -1.24 8.88 12.73
CA ILE A 102 -2.38 8.21 12.09
C ILE A 102 -2.71 6.90 12.82
N ALA A 103 -1.69 6.10 13.15
CA ALA A 103 -1.88 4.84 13.85
C ALA A 103 -2.51 5.02 15.24
N MET A 104 -2.08 6.05 15.97
CA MET A 104 -2.64 6.36 17.28
C MET A 104 -4.10 6.77 17.19
N MET A 105 -4.47 7.58 16.21
CA MET A 105 -5.87 7.96 15.98
C MET A 105 -6.72 6.77 15.55
N ASN A 106 -6.20 5.93 14.69
CA ASN A 106 -6.87 4.69 14.28
C ASN A 106 -7.14 3.77 15.47
N GLN A 107 -6.14 3.60 16.34
CA GLN A 107 -6.27 2.77 17.53
C GLN A 107 -7.27 3.35 18.54
N ALA A 108 -7.32 4.68 18.65
CA ALA A 108 -8.33 5.33 19.49
C ALA A 108 -9.76 5.11 18.98
N MET A 109 -9.94 5.08 17.65
CA MET A 109 -11.25 4.81 17.05
C MET A 109 -11.64 3.33 17.12
N GLU A 110 -10.66 2.43 16.97
CA GLU A 110 -10.91 0.98 16.99
C GLU A 110 -9.72 0.25 17.65
N PRO A 111 -9.75 0.07 18.98
CA PRO A 111 -8.64 -0.53 19.72
C PRO A 111 -8.27 -1.96 19.31
N SER A 112 -9.18 -2.66 18.61
CA SER A 112 -8.93 -4.04 18.19
C SER A 112 -8.09 -4.15 16.92
N ILE A 113 -7.77 -3.04 16.26
CA ILE A 113 -6.98 -3.01 15.02
C ILE A 113 -5.60 -2.41 15.33
N GLU A 114 -4.55 -3.20 15.07
CA GLU A 114 -3.16 -2.80 15.32
C GLU A 114 -2.45 -2.42 14.02
N THR A 115 -1.59 -1.39 14.08
CA THR A 115 -0.74 -1.03 12.94
C THR A 115 0.62 -1.70 13.08
N ILE A 116 1.04 -2.38 12.03
CA ILE A 116 2.32 -3.08 11.94
C ILE A 116 3.20 -2.38 10.91
N TYR A 117 4.44 -2.10 11.27
CA TYR A 117 5.40 -1.46 10.39
C TYR A 117 6.48 -2.43 9.95
N LEU A 118 6.81 -2.42 8.67
CA LEU A 118 8.00 -3.05 8.13
C LEU A 118 8.92 -1.97 7.61
N ASN A 119 10.20 -2.09 7.92
CA ASN A 119 11.20 -1.22 7.33
C ASN A 119 11.32 -1.53 5.84
N THR A 120 11.29 -0.48 5.01
CA THR A 120 11.58 -0.63 3.59
C THR A 120 13.02 -1.11 3.42
N HIS A 121 13.24 -2.04 2.50
CA HIS A 121 14.58 -2.51 2.18
C HIS A 121 15.43 -1.31 1.71
N PRO A 122 16.71 -1.19 2.15
CA PRO A 122 17.55 -0.05 1.78
C PRO A 122 17.63 0.23 0.27
N GLU A 123 17.58 -0.82 -0.53
CA GLU A 123 17.59 -0.73 -1.99
C GLU A 123 16.41 0.07 -2.56
N TRP A 124 15.26 0.06 -1.86
CA TRP A 124 14.03 0.72 -2.31
C TRP A 124 13.66 1.94 -1.47
N ALA A 125 14.46 2.30 -0.48
CA ALA A 125 14.11 3.35 0.49
C ALA A 125 13.96 4.75 -0.14
N ALA A 126 14.62 5.02 -1.25
CA ALA A 126 14.48 6.30 -1.98
C ALA A 126 13.27 6.35 -2.90
N ILE A 127 12.60 5.22 -3.15
CA ILE A 127 11.49 5.14 -4.09
C ILE A 127 10.19 5.58 -3.41
N SER A 128 9.51 6.57 -4.02
CA SER A 128 8.14 6.94 -3.65
C SER A 128 7.31 7.14 -4.93
N SER A 129 5.99 6.96 -4.83
CA SER A 129 5.11 7.21 -5.97
C SER A 129 5.20 8.65 -6.45
N THR A 130 5.40 9.62 -5.54
CA THR A 130 5.57 11.03 -5.88
C THR A 130 6.78 11.24 -6.79
N ILE A 131 7.93 10.68 -6.44
CA ILE A 131 9.14 10.78 -7.25
C ILE A 131 8.97 10.05 -8.58
N VAL A 132 8.34 8.89 -8.56
CA VAL A 132 8.07 8.11 -9.79
C VAL A 132 7.17 8.90 -10.73
N ARG A 133 6.12 9.52 -10.23
CA ARG A 133 5.25 10.38 -11.05
C ARG A 133 6.02 11.55 -11.65
N ASP A 134 6.92 12.15 -10.90
CA ASP A 134 7.76 13.25 -11.40
C ASP A 134 8.66 12.79 -12.56
N ILE A 135 9.28 11.62 -12.42
CA ILE A 135 10.07 11.02 -13.48
C ILE A 135 9.23 10.80 -14.74
N ILE A 136 8.02 10.26 -14.59
CA ILE A 136 7.11 10.01 -15.73
C ILE A 136 6.71 11.33 -16.41
N LYS A 137 6.32 12.35 -15.64
CA LYS A 137 5.94 13.66 -16.16
C LYS A 137 7.05 14.32 -16.95
N ASN A 138 8.30 14.10 -16.55
CA ASN A 138 9.47 14.64 -17.21
C ASN A 138 10.06 13.70 -18.28
N LYS A 139 9.28 12.69 -18.69
CA LYS A 139 9.65 11.72 -19.75
C LYS A 139 10.91 10.91 -19.44
N GLY A 140 11.22 10.73 -18.16
CA GLY A 140 12.29 9.86 -17.71
C GLY A 140 11.87 8.40 -17.69
N ASN A 141 12.83 7.49 -17.53
CA ASN A 141 12.57 6.06 -17.44
C ASN A 141 12.26 5.67 -15.99
N ALA A 142 10.99 5.46 -15.70
CA ALA A 142 10.54 5.02 -14.37
C ALA A 142 10.52 3.49 -14.20
N GLN A 143 10.70 2.72 -15.26
CA GLN A 143 10.56 1.27 -15.24
C GLN A 143 11.37 0.58 -14.12
N PRO A 144 12.62 0.98 -13.80
CA PRO A 144 13.40 0.35 -12.73
C PRO A 144 12.77 0.45 -11.34
N PHE A 145 11.82 1.37 -11.14
CA PHE A 145 11.21 1.67 -9.84
C PHE A 145 9.79 1.15 -9.69
N LEU A 146 9.23 0.61 -10.75
CA LEU A 146 7.85 0.15 -10.78
C LEU A 146 7.73 -1.29 -10.29
N ALA A 147 6.57 -1.62 -9.70
CA ALA A 147 6.23 -3.00 -9.38
C ALA A 147 6.18 -3.86 -10.67
N SER A 148 6.35 -5.16 -10.51
CA SER A 148 6.51 -6.09 -11.64
C SER A 148 5.31 -6.14 -12.59
N GLY A 149 4.10 -5.81 -12.12
CA GLY A 149 2.88 -5.82 -12.94
C GLY A 149 2.60 -4.52 -13.68
N VAL A 150 3.40 -3.47 -13.50
CA VAL A 150 3.15 -2.16 -14.10
C VAL A 150 3.75 -2.09 -15.50
N GLN A 151 2.93 -1.69 -16.46
CA GLN A 151 3.33 -1.41 -17.84
C GLN A 151 2.79 -0.03 -18.21
N LEU A 152 3.68 0.93 -18.41
CA LEU A 152 3.35 2.29 -18.83
C LEU A 152 3.13 2.36 -20.33
#